data_08d19d19503cbf2003f0b7f6a4d6ff52
#
_entry.id   08d19d19503cbf2003f0b7f6a4d6ff52
#
_cell.length_a   1.000
_cell.length_b   1.000
_cell.length_c   1.000
_cell.angle_alpha   90.00
_cell.angle_beta   90.00
_cell.angle_gamma   90.00
#
_symmetry.space_group_name_H-M   'P 1'
#
loop_
_entity.id
_entity.type
_entity.pdbx_description
1 polymer ?
#
loop_
_entity_poly.entity_id
_entity_poly.type
_entity_poly.pdbx_seq_one_letter_code
_entity_poly.pdbx_strand_id
1 'polypeptide(L)'
;MNFRGISYYLGLSCYPVSFLSFFNILYSSYFDHYLNLDSYILTLFVSFLFGLSFNFFSKNSEKNIKFYEKLILIFVVYFFISLLISIPYYFGNYQLSFIDSFFEAISGLTTTGFTVFYNVKFLDPTLLIWRSTSHWIGGLFFLIFLILIFSNFKNEYKLT
;
A
#
# COMPACT_ATOMS: atom_id res chain seq x y z
N MET A 1 20.97 -12.13 5.48
CA MET A 1 19.71 -11.40 5.32
C MET A 1 18.70 -12.32 4.65
N ASN A 2 17.54 -12.53 5.26
CA ASN A 2 16.51 -13.43 4.72
C ASN A 2 15.64 -12.70 3.66
N PHE A 3 16.17 -12.52 2.45
CA PHE A 3 15.45 -11.85 1.36
C PHE A 3 14.12 -12.52 1.01
N ARG A 4 14.04 -13.85 1.12
CA ARG A 4 12.81 -14.59 0.83
C ARG A 4 11.73 -14.32 1.88
N GLY A 5 12.11 -14.18 3.15
CA GLY A 5 11.18 -13.80 4.22
C GLY A 5 10.66 -12.37 4.03
N ILE A 6 11.51 -11.41 3.66
CA ILE A 6 11.12 -10.04 3.32
C ILE A 6 10.15 -10.04 2.13
N SER A 7 10.46 -10.81 1.07
CA SER A 7 9.60 -10.93 -0.11
C SER A 7 8.20 -11.47 0.24
N TYR A 8 8.10 -12.43 1.16
CA TYR A 8 6.81 -12.95 1.62
C TYR A 8 5.91 -11.85 2.20
N TYR A 9 6.44 -11.08 3.14
CA TYR A 9 5.66 -10.02 3.79
C TYR A 9 5.35 -8.85 2.85
N LEU A 10 6.28 -8.55 1.92
CA LEU A 10 6.04 -7.56 0.88
C LEU A 10 4.90 -8.00 -0.05
N GLY A 11 4.89 -9.26 -0.47
CA GLY A 11 3.78 -9.83 -1.25
C GLY A 11 2.45 -9.78 -0.51
N LEU A 12 2.46 -10.10 0.79
CA LEU A 12 1.26 -10.00 1.63
C LEU A 12 0.73 -8.57 1.72
N SER A 13 1.62 -7.57 1.74
CA SER A 13 1.26 -6.14 1.79
C SER A 13 0.63 -5.62 0.48
N CYS A 14 0.80 -6.31 -0.65
CA CYS A 14 0.19 -5.92 -1.92
C CYS A 14 -1.32 -6.22 -1.98
N TYR A 15 -1.80 -7.26 -1.29
CA TYR A 15 -3.22 -7.66 -1.35
C TYR A 15 -4.20 -6.60 -0.81
N PRO A 16 -3.93 -5.89 0.30
CA PRO A 16 -4.78 -4.78 0.72
C PRO A 16 -4.96 -3.71 -0.36
N VAL A 17 -3.91 -3.37 -1.12
CA VAL A 17 -4.02 -2.40 -2.23
C VAL A 17 -4.90 -2.94 -3.35
N SER A 18 -4.74 -4.22 -3.71
CA SER A 18 -5.60 -4.89 -4.68
C SER A 18 -7.07 -4.89 -4.22
N PHE A 19 -7.32 -5.18 -2.94
CA PHE A 19 -8.67 -5.13 -2.37
C PHE A 19 -9.28 -3.72 -2.42
N LEU A 20 -8.51 -2.68 -2.11
CA LEU A 20 -8.98 -1.30 -2.23
C LEU A 20 -9.32 -0.93 -3.67
N SER A 21 -8.48 -1.31 -4.64
CA SER A 21 -8.76 -1.10 -6.06
C SER A 21 -10.05 -1.77 -6.48
N PHE A 22 -10.27 -3.01 -6.06
CA PHE A 22 -11.51 -3.74 -6.32
C PHE A 22 -12.73 -3.01 -5.72
N PHE A 23 -12.61 -2.53 -4.48
CA PHE A 23 -13.68 -1.75 -3.84
C PHE A 23 -13.99 -0.45 -4.59
N ASN A 24 -12.96 0.27 -5.07
CA ASN A 24 -13.15 1.48 -5.87
C ASN A 24 -13.80 1.19 -7.22
N ILE A 25 -13.49 0.06 -7.87
CA ILE A 25 -14.15 -0.37 -9.11
C ILE A 25 -15.64 -0.62 -8.86
N LEU A 26 -15.99 -1.32 -7.77
CA LEU A 26 -17.39 -1.55 -7.41
C LEU A 26 -18.12 -0.23 -7.14
N TYR A 27 -17.51 0.68 -6.39
CA TYR A 27 -18.07 2.00 -6.11
C TYR A 27 -18.28 2.81 -7.40
N SER A 28 -17.27 2.83 -8.27
CA SER A 28 -17.32 3.50 -9.56
C SER A 28 -18.46 2.98 -10.44
N SER A 29 -18.62 1.66 -10.49
CA SER A 29 -19.69 1.03 -11.28
C SER A 29 -21.08 1.23 -10.68
N TYR A 30 -21.20 1.30 -9.35
CA TYR A 30 -22.50 1.50 -8.69
C TYR A 30 -23.04 2.94 -8.82
N PHE A 31 -22.13 3.93 -8.79
CA PHE A 31 -22.50 5.35 -8.86
C PHE A 31 -22.28 5.99 -10.24
N ASP A 32 -22.01 5.19 -11.29
CA ASP A 32 -21.74 5.63 -12.66
C ASP A 32 -20.57 6.65 -12.77
N HIS A 33 -19.58 6.57 -11.88
CA HIS A 33 -18.37 7.41 -11.88
C HIS A 33 -17.20 6.71 -12.57
N TYR A 34 -17.16 6.72 -13.90
CA TYR A 34 -16.17 5.96 -14.69
C TYR A 34 -14.87 6.72 -14.98
N LEU A 35 -14.70 7.93 -14.44
CA LEU A 35 -13.62 8.85 -14.84
C LEU A 35 -12.21 8.25 -14.66
N ASN A 36 -11.97 7.46 -13.61
CA ASN A 36 -10.67 6.87 -13.28
C ASN A 36 -10.71 5.33 -13.24
N LEU A 37 -11.75 4.70 -13.82
CA LEU A 37 -11.98 3.26 -13.72
C LEU A 37 -10.79 2.44 -14.22
N ASP A 38 -10.23 2.81 -15.38
CA ASP A 38 -9.11 2.09 -16.01
C ASP A 38 -7.88 2.07 -15.12
N SER A 39 -7.62 3.18 -14.40
CA SER A 39 -6.49 3.28 -13.49
C SER A 39 -6.65 2.38 -12.26
N TYR A 40 -7.87 2.21 -11.74
CA TYR A 40 -8.14 1.25 -10.65
C TYR A 40 -8.04 -0.19 -11.13
N ILE A 41 -8.52 -0.51 -12.33
CA ILE A 41 -8.35 -1.85 -12.92
C ILE A 41 -6.86 -2.17 -13.07
N LEU A 42 -6.07 -1.24 -13.61
CA LEU A 42 -4.63 -1.39 -13.72
C LEU A 42 -3.98 -1.64 -12.36
N THR A 43 -4.33 -0.84 -11.35
CA THR A 43 -3.78 -0.98 -10.00
C THR A 43 -4.13 -2.33 -9.38
N LEU A 44 -5.36 -2.81 -9.59
CA LEU A 44 -5.79 -4.13 -9.12
C LEU A 44 -4.91 -5.23 -9.70
N PHE A 45 -4.76 -5.27 -11.03
CA PHE A 45 -3.98 -6.31 -11.68
C PHE A 45 -2.50 -6.23 -11.30
N VAL A 46 -1.91 -5.04 -11.29
CA VAL A 46 -0.49 -4.84 -10.97
C VAL A 46 -0.22 -5.25 -9.52
N SER A 47 -1.02 -4.79 -8.55
CA SER A 47 -0.83 -5.12 -7.14
C SER A 47 -1.05 -6.61 -6.86
N PHE A 48 -2.05 -7.22 -7.49
CA PHE A 48 -2.32 -8.65 -7.35
C PHE A 48 -1.20 -9.51 -7.95
N LEU A 49 -0.71 -9.19 -9.14
CA LEU A 49 0.39 -9.89 -9.78
C LEU A 49 1.69 -9.78 -8.97
N PHE A 50 2.02 -8.61 -8.44
CA PHE A 50 3.17 -8.46 -7.55
C PHE A 50 3.00 -9.28 -6.26
N GLY A 51 1.80 -9.27 -5.67
CA GLY A 51 1.50 -10.09 -4.52
C GLY A 51 1.74 -11.58 -4.77
N LEU A 52 1.23 -12.11 -5.89
CA LEU A 52 1.45 -13.50 -6.30
C LEU A 52 2.92 -13.79 -6.58
N SER A 53 3.60 -12.94 -7.33
CA SER A 53 5.01 -13.11 -7.70
C SER A 53 5.90 -13.19 -6.46
N PHE A 54 5.78 -12.25 -5.54
CA PHE A 54 6.56 -12.24 -4.30
C PHE A 54 6.27 -13.45 -3.41
N ASN A 55 5.01 -13.87 -3.32
CA ASN A 55 4.65 -15.08 -2.56
C ASN A 55 5.16 -16.36 -3.23
N PHE A 56 5.16 -16.43 -4.55
CA PHE A 56 5.72 -17.56 -5.28
C PHE A 56 7.23 -17.71 -5.04
N PHE A 57 7.98 -16.61 -5.10
CA PHE A 57 9.41 -16.59 -4.79
C PHE A 57 9.72 -17.00 -3.34
N SER A 58 8.76 -16.78 -2.45
CA SER A 58 8.91 -17.03 -1.01
C SER A 58 8.39 -18.39 -0.54
N LYS A 59 7.84 -19.23 -1.42
CA LYS A 59 7.09 -20.45 -1.07
C LYS A 59 7.81 -21.42 -0.12
N ASN A 60 9.14 -21.46 -0.12
CA ASN A 60 9.95 -22.38 0.70
C ASN A 60 10.85 -21.63 1.70
N SER A 61 10.48 -20.43 2.13
CA SER A 61 11.32 -19.64 3.04
C SER A 61 10.89 -19.78 4.50
N GLU A 62 11.86 -19.67 5.40
CA GLU A 62 11.57 -19.42 6.80
C GLU A 62 10.93 -18.03 6.95
N LYS A 63 9.76 -18.00 7.58
CA LYS A 63 9.00 -16.75 7.82
C LYS A 63 9.57 -15.93 8.99
N ASN A 64 10.55 -16.49 9.72
CA ASN A 64 11.20 -15.80 10.82
C ASN A 64 12.22 -14.79 10.28
N ILE A 65 11.95 -13.50 10.53
CA ILE A 65 12.82 -12.39 10.18
C ILE A 65 13.40 -11.75 11.44
N LYS A 66 14.70 -11.42 11.38
CA LYS A 66 15.43 -10.77 12.48
C LYS A 66 14.98 -9.32 12.65
N PHE A 67 15.26 -8.72 13.80
CA PHE A 67 14.83 -7.36 14.13
C PHE A 67 15.23 -6.31 13.07
N TYR A 68 16.50 -6.31 12.64
CA TYR A 68 16.98 -5.39 11.61
C TYR A 68 16.31 -5.63 10.24
N GLU A 69 15.96 -6.88 9.91
CA GLU A 69 15.25 -7.22 8.69
C GLU A 69 13.80 -6.71 8.71
N LYS A 70 13.17 -6.65 9.89
CA LYS A 70 11.85 -6.04 10.08
C LYS A 70 11.90 -4.53 9.81
N LEU A 71 12.94 -3.83 10.26
CA LEU A 71 13.11 -2.40 9.96
C LEU A 71 13.26 -2.16 8.46
N ILE A 72 14.10 -2.94 7.79
CA ILE A 72 14.26 -2.86 6.32
C ILE A 72 12.93 -3.15 5.62
N LEU A 73 12.20 -4.19 6.08
CA LEU A 73 10.89 -4.54 5.52
C LEU A 73 9.91 -3.36 5.59
N ILE A 74 9.85 -2.64 6.71
CA ILE A 74 8.98 -1.48 6.87
C ILE A 74 9.28 -0.43 5.79
N PHE A 75 10.54 -0.04 5.63
CA PHE A 75 10.94 0.94 4.60
C PHE A 75 10.57 0.45 3.19
N VAL A 76 10.88 -0.81 2.87
CA VAL A 76 10.60 -1.39 1.56
C VAL A 76 9.09 -1.44 1.30
N VAL A 77 8.28 -1.82 2.29
CA VAL A 77 6.82 -1.85 2.16
C VAL A 77 6.26 -0.45 1.93
N TYR A 78 6.61 0.53 2.77
CA TYR A 78 6.11 1.90 2.57
C TYR A 78 6.48 2.46 1.20
N PHE A 79 7.73 2.27 0.77
CA PHE A 79 8.18 2.72 -0.54
C PHE A 79 7.43 2.02 -1.68
N PHE A 80 7.38 0.68 -1.66
CA PHE A 80 6.78 -0.11 -2.73
C PHE A 80 5.26 0.05 -2.81
N ILE A 81 4.57 0.04 -1.67
CA ILE A 81 3.12 0.22 -1.62
C ILE A 81 2.72 1.63 -2.07
N SER A 82 3.53 2.67 -1.73
CA SER A 82 3.28 4.01 -2.26
C SER A 82 3.38 4.08 -3.78
N LEU A 83 4.29 3.31 -4.40
CA LEU A 83 4.34 3.20 -5.87
C LEU A 83 3.05 2.58 -6.44
N LEU A 84 2.50 1.55 -5.80
CA LEU A 84 1.24 0.94 -6.24
C LEU A 84 0.05 1.90 -6.06
N ILE A 85 -0.01 2.58 -4.92
CA ILE A 85 -1.08 3.57 -4.63
C ILE A 85 -0.99 4.79 -5.54
N SER A 86 0.19 5.14 -6.06
CA SER A 86 0.37 6.28 -6.96
C SER A 86 -0.21 6.06 -8.38
N ILE A 87 -0.49 4.81 -8.77
CA ILE A 87 -0.97 4.47 -10.12
C ILE A 87 -2.26 5.24 -10.49
N PRO A 88 -3.33 5.30 -9.68
CA PRO A 88 -4.53 6.05 -10.02
C PRO A 88 -4.32 7.56 -10.10
N TYR A 89 -3.37 8.11 -9.37
CA TYR A 89 -3.03 9.53 -9.45
C TYR A 89 -2.27 9.87 -10.73
N TYR A 90 -1.37 8.97 -11.17
CA TYR A 90 -0.54 9.18 -12.35
C TYR A 90 -1.29 8.90 -13.66
N PHE A 91 -2.00 7.77 -13.74
CA PHE A 91 -2.75 7.35 -14.93
C PHE A 91 -4.19 7.86 -14.96
N GLY A 92 -4.65 8.48 -13.87
CA GLY A 92 -5.99 9.07 -13.83
C GLY A 92 -6.11 10.36 -14.63
N ASN A 93 -7.33 10.86 -14.75
CA ASN A 93 -7.64 12.04 -15.58
C ASN A 93 -6.99 13.35 -15.10
N TYR A 94 -6.50 13.40 -13.87
CA TYR A 94 -5.84 14.61 -13.34
C TYR A 94 -4.39 14.76 -13.82
N GLN A 95 -3.82 13.74 -14.47
CA GLN A 95 -2.49 13.75 -15.11
C GLN A 95 -1.40 14.37 -14.22
N LEU A 96 -1.36 13.99 -12.95
CA LEU A 96 -0.32 14.45 -12.05
C LEU A 96 1.05 13.98 -12.54
N SER A 97 2.09 14.75 -12.28
CA SER A 97 3.46 14.28 -12.49
C SER A 97 3.72 13.02 -11.66
N PHE A 98 4.70 12.22 -12.04
CA PHE A 98 5.08 11.02 -11.25
C PHE A 98 5.45 11.38 -9.82
N ILE A 99 6.19 12.48 -9.63
CA ILE A 99 6.61 12.95 -8.30
C ILE A 99 5.41 13.36 -7.46
N ASP A 100 4.46 14.11 -8.03
CA ASP A 100 3.24 14.54 -7.33
C ASP A 100 2.34 13.36 -6.99
N SER A 101 2.19 12.39 -7.90
CA SER A 101 1.44 11.16 -7.69
C SER A 101 2.03 10.31 -6.57
N PHE A 102 3.35 10.19 -6.54
CA PHE A 102 4.07 9.48 -5.48
C PHE A 102 3.97 10.22 -4.15
N PHE A 103 4.05 11.56 -4.16
CA PHE A 103 3.87 12.39 -2.96
C PHE A 103 2.47 12.21 -2.36
N GLU A 104 1.41 12.25 -3.18
CA GLU A 104 0.03 11.97 -2.71
C GLU A 104 -0.09 10.59 -2.10
N ALA A 105 0.49 9.57 -2.77
CA ALA A 105 0.44 8.19 -2.31
C ALA A 105 1.17 8.00 -0.98
N ILE A 106 2.40 8.52 -0.85
CA ILE A 106 3.18 8.39 0.39
C ILE A 106 2.57 9.20 1.53
N SER A 107 2.04 10.40 1.24
CA SER A 107 1.32 11.23 2.20
C SER A 107 0.07 10.52 2.74
N GLY A 108 -0.66 9.83 1.86
CA GLY A 108 -1.79 8.98 2.24
C GLY A 108 -1.35 7.81 3.12
N LEU A 109 -0.41 7.02 2.64
CA LEU A 109 0.05 5.81 3.33
C LEU A 109 0.74 6.09 4.68
N THR A 110 1.43 7.22 4.81
CA THR A 110 2.01 7.67 6.10
C THR A 110 1.02 8.39 7.00
N THR A 111 -0.25 8.52 6.57
CA THR A 111 -1.30 9.25 7.29
C THR A 111 -0.98 10.73 7.57
N THR A 112 -0.07 11.33 6.81
CA THR A 112 0.36 12.72 6.98
C THR A 112 -0.69 13.71 6.50
N GLY A 113 -1.37 13.40 5.39
CA GLY A 113 -2.51 14.18 4.89
C GLY A 113 -2.18 15.40 4.04
N PHE A 114 -0.91 15.64 3.72
CA PHE A 114 -0.54 16.68 2.77
C PHE A 114 -1.02 16.36 1.35
N THR A 115 -1.25 17.41 0.55
CA THR A 115 -1.77 17.25 -0.80
C THR A 115 -1.16 18.24 -1.78
N VAL A 116 -0.96 17.78 -3.01
CA VAL A 116 -0.60 18.62 -4.16
C VAL A 116 -1.85 19.19 -4.86
N PHE A 117 -3.04 18.66 -4.56
CA PHE A 117 -4.28 19.17 -5.14
C PHE A 117 -4.63 20.53 -4.54
N TYR A 118 -4.85 21.52 -5.40
CA TYR A 118 -5.21 22.87 -4.98
C TYR A 118 -6.52 22.92 -4.19
N ASN A 119 -7.50 22.11 -4.55
CA ASN A 119 -8.78 22.00 -3.84
C ASN A 119 -9.32 20.57 -3.89
N VAL A 120 -9.20 19.87 -2.78
CA VAL A 120 -9.62 18.46 -2.63
C VAL A 120 -11.13 18.28 -2.79
N LYS A 121 -11.96 19.31 -2.53
CA LYS A 121 -13.43 19.23 -2.61
C LYS A 121 -13.95 19.04 -4.03
N PHE A 122 -13.17 19.41 -5.04
CA PHE A 122 -13.55 19.29 -6.45
C PHE A 122 -12.99 18.03 -7.13
N LEU A 123 -12.36 17.15 -6.36
CA LEU A 123 -11.92 15.86 -6.88
C LEU A 123 -13.12 14.94 -7.14
N ASP A 124 -12.94 14.07 -8.12
CA ASP A 124 -13.88 12.99 -8.38
C ASP A 124 -14.12 12.15 -7.13
N PRO A 125 -15.39 11.78 -6.81
CA PRO A 125 -15.70 11.01 -5.61
C PRO A 125 -14.92 9.70 -5.48
N THR A 126 -14.63 9.01 -6.58
CA THR A 126 -13.85 7.78 -6.58
C THR A 126 -12.40 8.03 -6.14
N LEU A 127 -11.80 9.14 -6.57
CA LEU A 127 -10.45 9.52 -6.17
C LEU A 127 -10.39 9.99 -4.71
N LEU A 128 -11.45 10.64 -4.21
CA LEU A 128 -11.58 10.97 -2.78
C LEU A 128 -11.62 9.71 -1.91
N ILE A 129 -12.38 8.70 -2.34
CA ILE A 129 -12.43 7.41 -1.65
C ILE A 129 -11.06 6.73 -1.71
N TRP A 130 -10.41 6.69 -2.87
CA TRP A 130 -9.06 6.15 -3.02
C TRP A 130 -8.07 6.79 -2.06
N ARG A 131 -8.09 8.11 -1.99
CA ARG A 131 -7.27 8.89 -1.07
C ARG A 131 -7.58 8.53 0.40
N SER A 132 -8.86 8.56 0.80
CA SER A 132 -9.29 8.27 2.17
C SER A 132 -8.95 6.84 2.60
N THR A 133 -9.15 5.87 1.72
CA THR A 133 -8.84 4.47 1.99
C THR A 133 -7.34 4.19 2.05
N SER A 134 -6.51 4.92 1.30
CA SER A 134 -5.06 4.82 1.41
C SER A 134 -4.55 5.31 2.78
N HIS A 135 -5.14 6.37 3.34
CA HIS A 135 -4.86 6.82 4.71
C HIS A 135 -5.25 5.76 5.74
N TRP A 136 -6.40 5.13 5.56
CA TRP A 136 -6.88 4.10 6.48
C TRP A 136 -5.98 2.85 6.48
N ILE A 137 -5.58 2.38 5.31
CA ILE A 137 -4.60 1.27 5.18
C ILE A 137 -3.25 1.67 5.78
N GLY A 138 -2.80 2.90 5.57
CA GLY A 138 -1.57 3.40 6.17
C GLY A 138 -1.56 3.31 7.69
N GLY A 139 -2.67 3.69 8.32
CA GLY A 139 -2.86 3.53 9.77
C GLY A 139 -2.81 2.07 10.22
N LEU A 140 -3.45 1.16 9.46
CA LEU A 140 -3.37 -0.29 9.75
C LEU A 140 -1.94 -0.82 9.62
N PHE A 141 -1.20 -0.46 8.58
CA PHE A 141 0.19 -0.86 8.42
C PHE A 141 1.06 -0.34 9.56
N PHE A 142 0.86 0.89 9.99
CA PHE A 142 1.56 1.45 11.14
C PHE A 142 1.34 0.60 12.40
N LEU A 143 0.09 0.23 12.71
CA LEU A 143 -0.23 -0.62 13.87
C LEU A 143 0.39 -2.02 13.74
N ILE A 144 0.30 -2.65 12.57
CA ILE A 144 0.90 -3.96 12.33
C ILE A 144 2.42 -3.90 12.53
N PHE A 145 3.09 -2.87 12.02
CA PHE A 145 4.53 -2.70 12.17
C PHE A 145 4.95 -2.40 13.60
N LEU A 146 4.16 -1.64 14.35
CA LEU A 146 4.39 -1.46 15.80
C LEU A 146 4.35 -2.82 16.53
N ILE A 147 3.30 -3.62 16.30
CA ILE A 147 3.18 -4.95 16.90
C ILE A 147 4.38 -5.82 16.51
N LEU A 148 4.78 -5.78 15.23
CA LEU A 148 5.88 -6.57 14.70
C LEU A 148 7.24 -6.19 15.32
N ILE A 149 7.46 -4.91 15.63
CA ILE A 149 8.66 -4.41 16.32
C ILE A 149 8.63 -4.85 17.80
N PHE A 150 7.53 -4.56 18.49
CA PHE A 150 7.44 -4.82 19.95
C PHE A 150 7.35 -6.30 20.31
N SER A 151 6.90 -7.16 19.38
CA SER A 151 6.86 -8.60 19.62
C SER A 151 8.22 -9.22 19.98
N ASN A 152 9.32 -8.64 19.52
CA ASN A 152 10.67 -9.12 19.84
C ASN A 152 11.11 -8.76 21.26
N PHE A 153 10.72 -7.60 21.78
CA PHE A 153 11.10 -7.19 23.14
C PHE A 153 10.53 -8.13 24.20
N LYS A 154 9.33 -8.66 23.97
CA LYS A 154 8.68 -9.58 24.90
C LYS A 154 9.39 -10.95 25.03
N ASN A 155 10.11 -11.37 23.99
CA ASN A 155 10.84 -12.64 24.02
C ASN A 155 12.20 -12.54 24.73
N GLU A 156 12.83 -11.38 24.75
CA GLU A 156 14.09 -11.14 25.46
C GLU A 156 13.89 -11.05 26.99
N TYR A 157 12.76 -10.49 27.45
CA TYR A 157 12.45 -10.39 28.89
C TYR A 157 11.92 -11.67 29.53
N LYS A 158 11.60 -12.71 28.74
CA LYS A 158 11.22 -14.05 29.31
C LYS A 158 12.40 -14.94 29.64
N LEU A 159 13.63 -14.54 29.36
CA LEU A 159 14.87 -15.32 29.59
C LEU A 159 15.65 -14.80 30.79
N THR A 160 15.13 -13.86 31.54
CA THR A 160 15.64 -13.39 32.83
C THR A 160 14.62 -13.62 33.90
#